data_32d4702d0bb9a95cbb106ffc708f4d9a
#
_entry.id   32d4702d0bb9a95cbb106ffc708f4d9a
#
_cell.length_a   1.000
_cell.length_b   1.000
_cell.length_c   1.000
_cell.angle_alpha   90.00
_cell.angle_beta   90.00
_cell.angle_gamma   90.00
#
_symmetry.space_group_name_H-M   'P 1'
#
loop_
_entity.id
_entity.type
_entity.pdbx_description
1 polymer ?
#
loop_
_entity_poly.entity_id
_entity_poly.type
_entity_poly.pdbx_seq_one_letter_code
_entity_poly.pdbx_strand_id
1 'polypeptide(L)'
;PRSTLFPYTTLFRSINSIEEYIQDLKNALTKPHIEYKNIGEFLDGERIQLNSSVIQIENEYYSTIRPKRTCPSGERPINILRSQGIEYLELRCVDLDPFSPIGIDRNQIDFLDIFLLFCLTTESPPLDEKENQYLKENHKRIINYGRKPDLKIYFEQNETAVSDLANNLLQEMNKIAEEVDGGLFRGKNNLWKESLQMQKEKIEDLSLTPSGRLIERLDRKSVV
;
A
#
# COMPACT_ATOMS: atom_id res chain seq x y z
N PRO A 1 -17.56 0.28 -9.38
CA PRO A 1 -16.30 -0.42 -9.23
C PRO A 1 -15.15 0.51 -9.62
N ARG A 2 -14.39 0.97 -8.63
CA ARG A 2 -13.27 1.91 -8.83
C ARG A 2 -12.07 1.29 -9.55
N SER A 3 -12.07 -0.01 -9.77
CA SER A 3 -10.99 -0.75 -10.45
C SER A 3 -10.85 -0.45 -11.94
N THR A 4 -11.88 0.13 -12.56
CA THR A 4 -11.86 0.52 -13.99
C THR A 4 -11.31 1.91 -14.24
N LEU A 5 -11.18 2.76 -13.20
CA LEU A 5 -10.68 4.13 -13.33
C LEU A 5 -9.14 4.21 -13.50
N PHE A 6 -8.42 3.13 -13.19
CA PHE A 6 -6.96 3.12 -13.27
C PHE A 6 -6.47 1.82 -13.94
N PRO A 7 -6.62 1.68 -15.27
CA PRO A 7 -6.20 0.49 -16.01
C PRO A 7 -4.69 0.24 -15.91
N TYR A 8 -3.89 1.24 -15.60
CA TYR A 8 -2.44 1.15 -15.50
C TYR A 8 -1.92 0.54 -14.19
N THR A 9 -2.72 0.41 -13.12
CA THR A 9 -2.29 -0.29 -11.89
C THR A 9 -1.97 -1.77 -12.13
N THR A 10 -2.45 -2.34 -13.25
CA THR A 10 -2.14 -3.72 -13.66
C THR A 10 -0.89 -3.86 -14.51
N LEU A 11 -0.28 -2.75 -14.96
CA LEU A 11 0.84 -2.72 -15.88
C LEU A 11 2.20 -2.66 -15.18
N PHE A 12 2.23 -2.19 -13.92
CA PHE A 12 3.43 -2.18 -13.10
C PHE A 12 3.56 -3.55 -12.43
N ARG A 13 4.59 -4.29 -12.81
CA ARG A 13 4.76 -5.68 -12.43
C ARG A 13 5.84 -5.90 -11.39
N SER A 14 6.83 -5.02 -11.33
CA SER A 14 7.97 -5.25 -10.45
C SER A 14 8.11 -4.23 -9.33
N ILE A 15 8.25 -4.77 -8.12
CA ILE A 15 8.69 -4.06 -6.91
C ILE A 15 9.99 -4.68 -6.39
N ASN A 16 10.64 -5.53 -7.21
CA ASN A 16 11.84 -6.28 -6.82
C ASN A 16 13.08 -5.41 -6.70
N SER A 17 13.16 -4.36 -7.52
CA SER A 17 14.26 -3.40 -7.46
C SER A 17 13.83 -2.00 -7.89
N ILE A 18 14.62 -0.98 -7.51
CA ILE A 18 14.38 0.39 -7.95
C ILE A 18 14.61 0.53 -9.46
N GLU A 19 15.51 -0.23 -10.03
CA GLU A 19 15.81 -0.24 -11.46
C GLU A 19 14.62 -0.75 -12.25
N GLU A 20 14.01 -1.85 -11.84
CA GLU A 20 12.81 -2.42 -12.48
C GLU A 20 11.61 -1.48 -12.33
N TYR A 21 11.41 -0.91 -11.14
CA TYR A 21 10.38 0.11 -10.91
C TYR A 21 10.52 1.31 -11.87
N ILE A 22 11.74 1.84 -12.01
CA ILE A 22 12.06 2.94 -12.92
C ILE A 22 11.82 2.55 -14.37
N GLN A 23 12.21 1.33 -14.75
CA GLN A 23 12.00 0.85 -16.12
C GLN A 23 10.52 0.69 -16.45
N ASP A 24 9.74 0.12 -15.54
CA ASP A 24 8.30 -0.01 -15.70
C ASP A 24 7.60 1.34 -15.81
N LEU A 25 7.98 2.30 -14.97
CA LEU A 25 7.44 3.66 -15.04
C LEU A 25 7.79 4.34 -16.38
N LYS A 26 9.02 4.18 -16.89
CA LYS A 26 9.41 4.67 -18.21
C LYS A 26 8.61 4.01 -19.33
N ASN A 27 8.41 2.70 -19.24
CA ASN A 27 7.61 1.96 -20.21
C ASN A 27 6.17 2.49 -20.25
N ALA A 28 5.57 2.77 -19.09
CA ALA A 28 4.22 3.32 -19.00
C ALA A 28 4.12 4.74 -19.58
N LEU A 29 5.17 5.55 -19.42
CA LEU A 29 5.24 6.91 -19.98
C LEU A 29 5.45 6.95 -21.51
N THR A 30 5.90 5.86 -22.11
CA THR A 30 6.25 5.80 -23.53
C THR A 30 5.42 4.82 -24.35
N LYS A 31 4.81 3.81 -23.70
CA LYS A 31 3.99 2.81 -24.37
C LYS A 31 2.60 3.37 -24.67
N PRO A 32 2.19 3.45 -25.96
CA PRO A 32 0.85 3.90 -26.31
C PRO A 32 -0.23 2.99 -25.74
N HIS A 33 -1.29 3.58 -25.21
CA HIS A 33 -2.53 2.89 -24.83
C HIS A 33 -3.53 3.00 -25.96
N ILE A 34 -4.10 1.88 -26.40
CA ILE A 34 -4.92 1.82 -27.61
C ILE A 34 -6.14 2.75 -27.55
N GLU A 35 -6.79 2.82 -26.39
CA GLU A 35 -7.98 3.67 -26.20
C GLU A 35 -7.60 5.15 -26.29
N TYR A 36 -6.50 5.57 -25.65
CA TYR A 36 -6.02 6.96 -25.72
C TYR A 36 -5.54 7.35 -27.11
N LYS A 37 -4.91 6.39 -27.82
CA LYS A 37 -4.52 6.60 -29.21
C LYS A 37 -5.75 6.78 -30.11
N ASN A 38 -6.84 6.05 -29.87
CA ASN A 38 -8.08 6.16 -30.62
C ASN A 38 -8.82 7.50 -30.37
N ILE A 39 -8.73 8.05 -29.15
CA ILE A 39 -9.25 9.38 -28.82
C ILE A 39 -8.45 10.46 -29.56
N GLY A 40 -7.13 10.28 -29.70
CA GLY A 40 -6.22 11.26 -30.31
C GLY A 40 -5.76 12.33 -29.31
N GLU A 41 -4.71 13.05 -29.67
CA GLU A 41 -4.15 14.13 -28.82
C GLU A 41 -4.85 15.48 -29.03
N PHE A 42 -5.56 15.63 -30.15
CA PHE A 42 -6.25 16.86 -30.54
C PHE A 42 -7.69 16.56 -30.95
N LEU A 43 -8.61 17.45 -30.57
CA LEU A 43 -10.00 17.47 -30.99
C LEU A 43 -10.33 18.92 -31.44
N ASP A 44 -10.83 19.06 -32.63
CA ASP A 44 -11.17 20.39 -33.25
C ASP A 44 -10.04 21.44 -33.18
N GLY A 45 -8.79 20.99 -33.24
CA GLY A 45 -7.59 21.83 -33.16
C GLY A 45 -7.11 22.12 -31.72
N GLU A 46 -7.86 21.75 -30.72
CA GLU A 46 -7.47 21.89 -29.32
C GLU A 46 -6.80 20.60 -28.77
N ARG A 47 -5.76 20.77 -27.97
CA ARG A 47 -5.09 19.64 -27.33
C ARG A 47 -5.92 19.16 -26.16
N ILE A 48 -6.36 17.89 -26.22
CA ILE A 48 -7.21 17.24 -25.20
C ILE A 48 -6.44 16.27 -24.30
N GLN A 49 -5.25 15.84 -24.70
CA GLN A 49 -4.33 15.05 -23.86
C GLN A 49 -2.88 15.32 -24.23
N LEU A 50 -1.95 15.12 -23.29
CA LEU A 50 -0.52 15.41 -23.47
C LEU A 50 0.13 14.46 -24.48
N ASN A 51 -0.23 13.18 -24.40
CA ASN A 51 0.20 12.13 -25.30
C ASN A 51 -0.76 10.94 -25.16
N SER A 52 -0.59 9.90 -25.96
CA SER A 52 -1.41 8.69 -25.92
C SER A 52 -0.81 7.52 -25.10
N SER A 53 0.16 7.79 -24.23
CA SER A 53 0.80 6.77 -23.43
C SER A 53 -0.10 6.28 -22.31
N VAL A 54 0.25 5.14 -21.68
CA VAL A 54 -0.46 4.51 -20.56
C VAL A 54 -0.65 5.50 -19.40
N ILE A 55 0.40 6.25 -19.07
CA ILE A 55 0.36 7.44 -18.22
C ILE A 55 0.99 8.59 -18.99
N GLN A 56 0.46 9.80 -18.82
CA GLN A 56 0.93 10.98 -19.55
C GLN A 56 2.05 11.70 -18.80
N ILE A 57 1.99 11.67 -17.46
CA ILE A 57 3.02 12.22 -16.57
C ILE A 57 3.29 11.25 -15.39
N GLU A 58 4.46 11.36 -14.77
CA GLU A 58 4.88 10.49 -13.66
C GLU A 58 3.92 10.56 -12.46
N ASN A 59 3.28 11.70 -12.24
CA ASN A 59 2.37 11.93 -11.12
C ASN A 59 1.04 11.15 -11.25
N GLU A 60 0.68 10.70 -12.44
CA GLU A 60 -0.51 9.87 -12.66
C GLU A 60 -0.34 8.44 -12.15
N TYR A 61 0.91 8.01 -11.89
CA TYR A 61 1.14 6.70 -11.33
C TYR A 61 0.63 6.61 -9.89
N TYR A 62 -0.28 5.69 -9.67
CA TYR A 62 -0.89 5.41 -8.37
C TYR A 62 -0.57 4.00 -7.91
N SER A 63 -0.02 3.87 -6.71
CA SER A 63 0.20 2.59 -6.02
C SER A 63 0.00 2.76 -4.51
N THR A 64 -0.17 1.64 -3.81
CA THR A 64 -0.35 1.60 -2.35
C THR A 64 0.88 2.10 -1.59
N ILE A 65 2.06 1.92 -2.19
CA ILE A 65 3.35 2.42 -1.69
C ILE A 65 4.14 2.99 -2.86
N ARG A 66 4.83 4.10 -2.65
CA ARG A 66 5.65 4.75 -3.67
C ARG A 66 7.02 5.12 -3.13
N PRO A 67 8.11 4.70 -3.77
CA PRO A 67 9.42 5.24 -3.50
C PRO A 67 9.48 6.71 -3.95
N LYS A 68 10.01 7.55 -3.10
CA LYS A 68 10.09 8.99 -3.31
C LYS A 68 11.48 9.53 -3.01
N ARG A 69 11.75 10.66 -3.63
CA ARG A 69 12.88 11.52 -3.32
C ARG A 69 12.52 12.98 -3.58
N THR A 70 13.05 13.87 -2.78
CA THR A 70 12.92 15.32 -2.99
C THR A 70 13.51 15.69 -4.36
N CYS A 71 12.68 16.34 -5.18
CA CYS A 71 13.02 16.68 -6.55
C CYS A 71 13.11 18.20 -6.71
N PRO A 72 14.24 18.75 -7.15
CA PRO A 72 14.34 20.16 -7.48
C PRO A 72 13.34 20.59 -8.55
N SER A 73 12.94 21.86 -8.52
CA SER A 73 12.04 22.40 -9.54
C SER A 73 12.68 22.31 -10.94
N GLY A 74 11.90 21.81 -11.90
CA GLY A 74 12.35 21.61 -13.29
C GLY A 74 13.02 20.26 -13.56
N GLU A 75 13.30 19.45 -12.54
CA GLU A 75 13.79 18.10 -12.73
C GLU A 75 12.67 17.05 -12.70
N ARG A 76 12.95 15.90 -13.31
CA ARG A 76 11.99 14.79 -13.34
C ARG A 76 12.24 13.84 -12.18
N PRO A 77 11.21 13.52 -11.35
CA PRO A 77 11.37 12.63 -10.19
C PRO A 77 12.03 11.28 -10.51
N ILE A 78 11.72 10.70 -11.67
CA ILE A 78 12.29 9.42 -12.11
C ILE A 78 13.81 9.48 -12.30
N ASN A 79 14.34 10.63 -12.78
CA ASN A 79 15.77 10.80 -12.98
C ASN A 79 16.51 10.93 -11.65
N ILE A 80 15.93 11.66 -10.71
CA ILE A 80 16.49 11.84 -9.36
C ILE A 80 16.45 10.52 -8.59
N LEU A 81 15.33 9.79 -8.64
CA LEU A 81 15.25 8.44 -8.08
C LEU A 81 16.34 7.51 -8.63
N ARG A 82 16.60 7.57 -9.95
CA ARG A 82 17.62 6.75 -10.59
C ARG A 82 19.04 7.10 -10.16
N SER A 83 19.34 8.38 -10.04
CA SER A 83 20.71 8.85 -9.77
C SER A 83 21.08 8.84 -8.28
N GLN A 84 20.11 8.99 -7.40
CA GLN A 84 20.33 9.20 -5.97
C GLN A 84 19.60 8.17 -5.06
N GLY A 85 18.78 7.29 -5.63
CA GLY A 85 18.03 6.27 -4.88
C GLY A 85 16.81 6.81 -4.13
N ILE A 86 16.24 5.98 -3.28
CA ILE A 86 15.05 6.27 -2.47
C ILE A 86 15.45 7.10 -1.25
N GLU A 87 14.71 8.17 -0.96
CA GLU A 87 14.88 8.98 0.24
C GLU A 87 13.80 8.67 1.28
N TYR A 88 12.55 8.48 0.83
CA TYR A 88 11.42 8.13 1.68
C TYR A 88 10.37 7.32 0.93
N LEU A 89 9.46 6.72 1.69
CA LEU A 89 8.31 5.98 1.18
C LEU A 89 7.03 6.75 1.44
N GLU A 90 6.16 6.83 0.44
CA GLU A 90 4.82 7.38 0.56
C GLU A 90 3.83 6.22 0.67
N LEU A 91 3.25 6.03 1.86
CA LEU A 91 2.22 5.02 2.13
C LEU A 91 0.84 5.60 1.82
N ARG A 92 0.08 4.95 0.94
CA ARG A 92 -1.25 5.38 0.50
C ARG A 92 -2.36 4.37 0.78
N CYS A 93 -2.01 3.24 1.40
CA CYS A 93 -2.95 2.16 1.70
C CYS A 93 -3.55 2.23 3.12
N VAL A 94 -3.23 3.28 3.89
CA VAL A 94 -3.77 3.46 5.23
C VAL A 94 -5.12 4.16 5.13
N ASP A 95 -6.17 3.53 5.66
CA ASP A 95 -7.49 4.13 5.75
C ASP A 95 -7.51 5.25 6.78
N LEU A 96 -8.28 6.31 6.49
CA LEU A 96 -8.52 7.39 7.45
C LEU A 96 -9.35 6.87 8.61
N ASP A 97 -8.92 7.15 9.85
CA ASP A 97 -9.74 6.93 11.03
C ASP A 97 -10.74 8.09 11.20
N PRO A 98 -12.04 7.87 10.99
CA PRO A 98 -13.07 8.91 11.13
C PRO A 98 -13.27 9.39 12.57
N PHE A 99 -12.64 8.73 13.55
CA PHE A 99 -12.69 9.08 14.97
C PHE A 99 -11.48 9.89 15.44
N SER A 100 -10.47 10.04 14.58
CA SER A 100 -9.32 10.89 14.81
C SER A 100 -9.49 12.24 14.10
N PRO A 101 -9.21 13.39 14.76
CA PRO A 101 -9.32 14.72 14.15
C PRO A 101 -8.44 14.91 12.91
N ILE A 102 -7.34 14.17 12.82
CA ILE A 102 -6.36 14.24 11.72
C ILE A 102 -6.38 12.99 10.83
N GLY A 103 -7.35 12.07 11.05
CA GLY A 103 -7.51 10.86 10.24
C GLY A 103 -6.54 9.72 10.57
N ILE A 104 -5.63 9.90 11.51
CA ILE A 104 -4.69 8.88 12.00
C ILE A 104 -4.46 9.10 13.49
N ASP A 105 -4.31 8.03 14.27
CA ASP A 105 -3.98 8.11 15.68
C ASP A 105 -2.53 7.71 15.97
N ARG A 106 -2.11 7.90 17.22
CA ARG A 106 -0.76 7.59 17.67
C ARG A 106 -0.44 6.09 17.53
N ASN A 107 -1.38 5.22 17.84
CA ASN A 107 -1.16 3.77 17.77
C ASN A 107 -0.99 3.28 16.32
N GLN A 108 -1.69 3.90 15.37
CA GLN A 108 -1.48 3.60 13.94
C GLN A 108 -0.08 4.04 13.49
N ILE A 109 0.42 5.19 13.97
CA ILE A 109 1.78 5.65 13.66
C ILE A 109 2.82 4.69 14.25
N ASP A 110 2.67 4.33 15.52
CA ASP A 110 3.59 3.41 16.20
C ASP A 110 3.55 2.01 15.55
N PHE A 111 2.39 1.55 15.06
CA PHE A 111 2.28 0.33 14.25
C PHE A 111 3.04 0.44 12.92
N LEU A 112 2.91 1.54 12.21
CA LEU A 112 3.62 1.75 10.95
C LEU A 112 5.14 1.82 11.16
N ASP A 113 5.59 2.45 12.25
CA ASP A 113 7.02 2.51 12.61
C ASP A 113 7.61 1.10 12.75
N ILE A 114 7.01 0.24 13.59
CA ILE A 114 7.51 -1.12 13.80
C ILE A 114 7.33 -2.01 12.57
N PHE A 115 6.25 -1.81 11.79
CA PHE A 115 6.02 -2.54 10.54
C PHE A 115 7.10 -2.21 9.49
N LEU A 116 7.46 -0.94 9.34
CA LEU A 116 8.52 -0.53 8.42
C LEU A 116 9.90 -1.04 8.87
N LEU A 117 10.15 -1.07 10.17
CA LEU A 117 11.36 -1.66 10.72
C LEU A 117 11.41 -3.18 10.46
N PHE A 118 10.29 -3.89 10.66
CA PHE A 118 10.17 -5.29 10.29
C PHE A 118 10.48 -5.52 8.81
N CYS A 119 9.87 -4.74 7.91
CA CYS A 119 10.13 -4.83 6.47
C CYS A 119 11.61 -4.57 6.11
N LEU A 120 12.27 -3.68 6.84
CA LEU A 120 13.69 -3.35 6.61
C LEU A 120 14.64 -4.47 7.05
N THR A 121 14.28 -5.21 8.10
CA THR A 121 15.15 -6.24 8.72
C THR A 121 14.84 -7.65 8.27
N THR A 122 13.73 -7.86 7.59
CA THR A 122 13.29 -9.18 7.09
C THR A 122 13.76 -9.39 5.65
N GLU A 123 14.22 -10.60 5.33
CA GLU A 123 14.55 -10.96 3.96
C GLU A 123 13.32 -10.86 3.06
N SER A 124 13.51 -10.26 1.89
CA SER A 124 12.47 -10.08 0.87
C SER A 124 12.96 -10.65 -0.45
N PRO A 125 12.70 -11.93 -0.75
CA PRO A 125 13.10 -12.54 -2.00
C PRO A 125 12.34 -11.90 -3.17
N PRO A 126 12.93 -11.87 -4.39
CA PRO A 126 12.25 -11.37 -5.57
C PRO A 126 10.95 -12.15 -5.85
N LEU A 127 9.90 -11.41 -6.19
CA LEU A 127 8.61 -11.99 -6.58
C LEU A 127 8.66 -12.51 -8.02
N ASP A 128 8.18 -13.72 -8.23
CA ASP A 128 7.97 -14.27 -9.56
C ASP A 128 6.62 -13.83 -10.18
N GLU A 129 6.34 -14.24 -11.41
CA GLU A 129 5.10 -13.86 -12.11
C GLU A 129 3.86 -14.45 -11.43
N LYS A 130 3.95 -15.65 -10.87
CA LYS A 130 2.85 -16.34 -10.18
C LYS A 130 2.52 -15.65 -8.86
N GLU A 131 3.54 -15.27 -8.08
CA GLU A 131 3.38 -14.52 -6.85
C GLU A 131 2.78 -13.14 -7.12
N ASN A 132 3.20 -12.46 -8.18
CA ASN A 132 2.57 -11.21 -8.60
C ASN A 132 1.08 -11.38 -8.96
N GLN A 133 0.67 -12.52 -9.54
CA GLN A 133 -0.74 -12.82 -9.77
C GLN A 133 -1.48 -13.05 -8.45
N TYR A 134 -0.89 -13.78 -7.51
CA TYR A 134 -1.45 -13.97 -6.18
C TYR A 134 -1.61 -12.65 -5.40
N LEU A 135 -0.64 -11.75 -5.45
CA LEU A 135 -0.76 -10.44 -4.83
C LEU A 135 -1.93 -9.63 -5.38
N LYS A 136 -2.16 -9.65 -6.69
CA LYS A 136 -3.30 -8.98 -7.31
C LYS A 136 -4.63 -9.59 -6.89
N GLU A 137 -4.69 -10.91 -6.81
CA GLU A 137 -5.89 -11.61 -6.35
C GLU A 137 -6.14 -11.35 -4.86
N ASN A 138 -5.11 -11.42 -4.03
CA ASN A 138 -5.18 -11.08 -2.60
C ASN A 138 -5.70 -9.66 -2.38
N HIS A 139 -5.18 -8.70 -3.14
CA HIS A 139 -5.65 -7.32 -3.07
C HIS A 139 -7.15 -7.20 -3.37
N LYS A 140 -7.64 -7.88 -4.40
CA LYS A 140 -9.07 -7.94 -4.71
C LYS A 140 -9.89 -8.59 -3.61
N ARG A 141 -9.41 -9.71 -3.04
CA ARG A 141 -10.07 -10.42 -1.94
C ARG A 141 -10.20 -9.53 -0.71
N ILE A 142 -9.12 -8.85 -0.31
CA ILE A 142 -9.12 -7.93 0.83
C ILE A 142 -10.08 -6.75 0.61
N ILE A 143 -10.05 -6.12 -0.57
CA ILE A 143 -10.93 -4.98 -0.87
C ILE A 143 -12.42 -5.38 -0.82
N ASN A 144 -12.77 -6.54 -1.38
CA ASN A 144 -14.17 -6.94 -1.50
C ASN A 144 -14.69 -7.70 -0.28
N TYR A 145 -13.82 -8.41 0.43
CA TYR A 145 -14.23 -9.36 1.46
C TYR A 145 -13.42 -9.25 2.76
N GLY A 146 -12.63 -8.18 2.97
CA GLY A 146 -11.73 -8.02 4.13
C GLY A 146 -12.42 -8.16 5.49
N ARG A 147 -13.72 -7.95 5.56
CA ARG A 147 -14.51 -8.15 6.79
C ARG A 147 -15.19 -9.53 6.90
N LYS A 148 -14.99 -10.41 5.91
CA LYS A 148 -15.57 -11.76 5.95
C LYS A 148 -14.78 -12.61 6.95
N PRO A 149 -15.45 -13.27 7.92
CA PRO A 149 -14.80 -14.27 8.75
C PRO A 149 -14.16 -15.36 7.88
N ASP A 150 -13.05 -15.89 8.31
CA ASP A 150 -12.32 -16.97 7.63
C ASP A 150 -11.85 -16.64 6.19
N LEU A 151 -11.68 -15.34 5.87
CA LEU A 151 -11.12 -14.95 4.60
C LEU A 151 -9.74 -15.57 4.42
N LYS A 152 -9.52 -16.20 3.27
CA LYS A 152 -8.23 -16.77 2.88
C LYS A 152 -7.62 -15.97 1.74
N ILE A 153 -6.31 -15.83 1.78
CA ILE A 153 -5.48 -15.25 0.74
C ILE A 153 -4.32 -16.20 0.41
N TYR A 154 -3.69 -15.98 -0.73
CA TYR A 154 -2.52 -16.76 -1.13
C TYR A 154 -1.27 -16.27 -0.39
N PHE A 155 -0.57 -17.19 0.26
CA PHE A 155 0.74 -16.99 0.86
C PHE A 155 1.60 -18.22 0.60
N GLU A 156 2.82 -18.03 0.08
CA GLU A 156 3.71 -19.12 -0.32
C GLU A 156 2.98 -20.22 -1.12
N GLN A 157 2.19 -19.79 -2.11
CA GLN A 157 1.40 -20.64 -3.01
C GLN A 157 0.23 -21.42 -2.36
N ASN A 158 -0.04 -21.23 -1.07
CA ASN A 158 -1.13 -21.85 -0.34
C ASN A 158 -2.22 -20.84 0.03
N GLU A 159 -3.46 -21.29 0.14
CA GLU A 159 -4.54 -20.48 0.72
C GLU A 159 -4.47 -20.53 2.24
N THR A 160 -4.16 -19.39 2.86
CA THR A 160 -3.98 -19.25 4.31
C THR A 160 -4.98 -18.22 4.84
N ALA A 161 -5.52 -18.44 6.03
CA ALA A 161 -6.42 -17.49 6.67
C ALA A 161 -5.69 -16.15 6.94
N VAL A 162 -6.38 -15.05 6.68
CA VAL A 162 -5.84 -13.71 6.92
C VAL A 162 -5.50 -13.52 8.40
N SER A 163 -6.34 -14.04 9.30
CA SER A 163 -6.10 -14.01 10.75
C SER A 163 -4.80 -14.68 11.16
N ASP A 164 -4.50 -15.85 10.58
CA ASP A 164 -3.30 -16.60 10.90
C ASP A 164 -2.04 -15.87 10.42
N LEU A 165 -2.08 -15.37 9.18
CA LEU A 165 -0.99 -14.59 8.61
C LEU A 165 -0.75 -13.29 9.40
N ALA A 166 -1.82 -12.59 9.76
CA ALA A 166 -1.72 -11.37 10.54
C ALA A 166 -1.15 -11.63 11.95
N ASN A 167 -1.61 -12.68 12.63
CA ASN A 167 -1.08 -13.06 13.94
C ASN A 167 0.40 -13.44 13.88
N ASN A 168 0.82 -14.21 12.87
CA ASN A 168 2.23 -14.56 12.66
C ASN A 168 3.07 -13.30 12.44
N LEU A 169 2.61 -12.39 11.59
CA LEU A 169 3.28 -11.12 11.33
C LEU A 169 3.44 -10.29 12.61
N LEU A 170 2.39 -10.16 13.41
CA LEU A 170 2.45 -9.43 14.69
C LEU A 170 3.43 -10.08 15.68
N GLN A 171 3.54 -11.42 15.70
CA GLN A 171 4.52 -12.11 16.53
C GLN A 171 5.97 -11.79 16.11
N GLU A 172 6.27 -11.80 14.81
CA GLU A 172 7.60 -11.45 14.31
C GLU A 172 7.94 -9.98 14.60
N MET A 173 6.99 -9.08 14.41
CA MET A 173 7.17 -7.67 14.76
C MET A 173 7.41 -7.47 16.26
N ASN A 174 6.73 -8.26 17.12
CA ASN A 174 6.94 -8.19 18.56
C ASN A 174 8.35 -8.62 18.98
N LYS A 175 8.94 -9.63 18.31
CA LYS A 175 10.34 -10.03 18.56
C LYS A 175 11.29 -8.87 18.27
N ILE A 176 11.10 -8.16 17.16
CA ILE A 176 11.90 -6.99 16.81
C ILE A 176 11.73 -5.89 17.86
N ALA A 177 10.49 -5.62 18.29
CA ALA A 177 10.23 -4.66 19.35
C ALA A 177 10.98 -5.01 20.65
N GLU A 178 11.09 -6.30 20.99
CA GLU A 178 11.82 -6.77 22.17
C GLU A 178 13.34 -6.61 22.04
N GLU A 179 13.91 -6.93 20.90
CA GLU A 179 15.35 -6.81 20.63
C GLU A 179 15.82 -5.35 20.66
N VAL A 180 15.00 -4.45 20.10
CA VAL A 180 15.35 -3.01 20.04
C VAL A 180 15.22 -2.30 21.38
N ASP A 181 14.46 -2.83 22.34
CA ASP A 181 14.23 -2.23 23.66
C ASP A 181 15.52 -2.12 24.52
N GLY A 182 16.45 -3.01 24.31
CA GLY A 182 17.77 -2.94 24.98
C GLY A 182 18.73 -1.87 24.47
N GLY A 183 18.40 -1.14 23.36
CA GLY A 183 19.32 -0.31 22.60
C GLY A 183 18.92 1.16 22.43
N LEU A 184 19.15 1.67 21.23
CA LEU A 184 19.03 3.08 20.81
C LEU A 184 17.63 3.70 20.97
N PHE A 185 16.58 2.87 21.10
CA PHE A 185 15.17 3.31 21.14
C PHE A 185 14.49 3.12 22.50
N ARG A 186 15.28 3.18 23.59
CA ARG A 186 14.76 3.13 24.95
C ARG A 186 13.55 4.04 25.13
N GLY A 187 12.42 3.46 25.53
CA GLY A 187 11.16 4.17 25.80
C GLY A 187 10.10 4.09 24.69
N LYS A 188 10.42 3.58 23.48
CA LYS A 188 9.42 3.33 22.44
C LYS A 188 8.79 1.93 22.50
N ASN A 189 9.42 1.00 23.16
CA ASN A 189 9.03 -0.41 23.20
C ASN A 189 7.59 -0.63 23.70
N ASN A 190 7.22 -0.02 24.81
CA ASN A 190 5.86 -0.16 25.32
C ASN A 190 4.82 0.37 24.33
N LEU A 191 5.13 1.45 23.61
CA LEU A 191 4.24 2.03 22.59
C LEU A 191 4.05 1.07 21.41
N TRP A 192 5.12 0.43 20.95
CA TRP A 192 5.03 -0.55 19.89
C TRP A 192 4.26 -1.80 20.34
N LYS A 193 4.54 -2.32 21.53
CA LYS A 193 3.81 -3.48 22.10
C LYS A 193 2.32 -3.18 22.30
N GLU A 194 1.98 -2.03 22.81
CA GLU A 194 0.59 -1.58 22.96
C GLU A 194 -0.09 -1.49 21.58
N SER A 195 0.59 -0.90 20.59
CA SER A 195 0.09 -0.81 19.23
C SER A 195 -0.13 -2.18 18.59
N LEU A 196 0.83 -3.11 18.71
CA LEU A 196 0.70 -4.49 18.22
C LEU A 196 -0.45 -5.24 18.89
N GLN A 197 -0.63 -5.05 20.21
CA GLN A 197 -1.75 -5.64 20.95
C GLN A 197 -3.09 -5.12 20.42
N MET A 198 -3.21 -3.81 20.17
CA MET A 198 -4.43 -3.24 19.58
C MET A 198 -4.72 -3.79 18.19
N GLN A 199 -3.70 -4.04 17.35
CA GLN A 199 -3.93 -4.67 16.05
C GLN A 199 -4.39 -6.13 16.21
N LYS A 200 -3.81 -6.87 17.17
CA LYS A 200 -4.25 -8.23 17.49
C LYS A 200 -5.73 -8.27 17.90
N GLU A 201 -6.16 -7.37 18.77
CA GLU A 201 -7.56 -7.25 19.18
C GLU A 201 -8.48 -6.97 17.98
N LYS A 202 -8.06 -6.12 17.02
CA LYS A 202 -8.83 -5.87 15.79
C LYS A 202 -8.91 -7.09 14.86
N ILE A 203 -7.93 -8.01 14.90
CA ILE A 203 -7.97 -9.28 14.16
C ILE A 203 -8.99 -10.24 14.81
N GLU A 204 -9.02 -10.27 16.13
CA GLU A 204 -9.92 -11.11 16.91
C GLU A 204 -11.37 -10.58 16.87
N ASP A 205 -11.54 -9.26 16.90
CA ASP A 205 -12.83 -8.58 16.84
C ASP A 205 -12.83 -7.43 15.81
N LEU A 206 -13.38 -7.70 14.64
CA LEU A 206 -13.48 -6.72 13.55
C LEU A 206 -14.38 -5.51 13.88
N SER A 207 -15.18 -5.56 14.95
CA SER A 207 -15.97 -4.42 15.40
C SER A 207 -15.09 -3.28 15.95
N LEU A 208 -13.88 -3.61 16.43
CA LEU A 208 -12.90 -2.64 16.94
C LEU A 208 -12.19 -1.86 15.83
N THR A 209 -12.29 -2.30 14.57
CA THR A 209 -11.72 -1.55 13.44
C THR A 209 -12.46 -0.22 13.25
N PRO A 210 -11.82 0.85 12.70
CA PRO A 210 -12.51 2.10 12.41
C PRO A 210 -13.79 1.91 11.57
N SER A 211 -13.73 1.05 10.55
CA SER A 211 -14.91 0.71 9.74
C SER A 211 -15.98 -0.06 10.53
N GLY A 212 -15.60 -0.95 11.45
CA GLY A 212 -16.52 -1.67 12.33
C GLY A 212 -17.29 -0.73 13.25
N ARG A 213 -16.56 0.14 13.92
CA ARG A 213 -17.11 1.19 14.79
C ARG A 213 -18.05 2.15 14.05
N LEU A 214 -17.72 2.46 12.78
CA LEU A 214 -18.57 3.32 11.96
C LEU A 214 -19.90 2.63 11.61
N ILE A 215 -19.87 1.37 11.19
CA ILE A 215 -21.06 0.57 10.89
C ILE A 215 -21.97 0.48 12.13
N GLU A 216 -21.39 0.14 13.29
CA GLU A 216 -22.16 0.06 14.54
C GLU A 216 -22.87 1.38 14.89
N ARG A 217 -22.21 2.52 14.66
CA ARG A 217 -22.83 3.85 14.89
C ARG A 217 -23.94 4.16 13.91
N LEU A 218 -23.84 3.71 12.65
CA LEU A 218 -24.88 3.90 11.65
C LEU A 218 -26.10 3.03 11.97
N ASP A 219 -25.88 1.78 12.34
CA ASP A 219 -26.97 0.85 12.71
C ASP A 219 -27.74 1.34 13.95
N ARG A 220 -27.05 1.85 14.96
CA ARG A 220 -27.72 2.46 16.14
C ARG A 220 -28.56 3.70 15.80
N LYS A 221 -28.21 4.46 14.76
CA LYS A 221 -28.98 5.64 14.33
C LYS A 221 -30.19 5.30 13.46
N SER A 222 -30.20 4.12 12.83
CA SER A 222 -31.33 3.66 12.01
C SER A 222 -32.48 3.04 12.82
N VAL A 223 -32.32 2.93 14.14
CA VAL A 223 -33.31 2.33 15.08
C VAL A 223 -34.07 3.41 15.87
N VAL A 224 -33.93 4.70 15.54
CA VAL A 224 -34.63 5.82 16.17
C VAL A 224 -35.66 6.41 15.21
#